data_94eb28418882fe4c60070f213beea495
#
_entry.id   94eb28418882fe4c60070f213beea495
#
_cell.length_a   1.000
_cell.length_b   1.000
_cell.length_c   1.000
_cell.angle_alpha   90.00
_cell.angle_beta   90.00
_cell.angle_gamma   90.00
#
_symmetry.space_group_name_H-M   'P 1'
#
loop_
_entity.id
_entity.type
_entity.pdbx_description
1 polymer ?
#
loop_
_entity_poly.entity_id
_entity_poly.type
_entity_poly.pdbx_seq_one_letter_code
_entity_poly.pdbx_strand_id
1 'polypeptide(L)'
;MCGIVGLFLKDKALEPQLGSLLTDMLITMTDRGPDSAGIAVYGAPQAGHAKLTIQSDNAAQDFDGLAERLSSELGAPVTLTRKDTHAVLDFPADKASETRATLERIAPGVRVMSAGESIEIYKEVGLPKDVAARFEISKMSGTHGIGHTRMATESAVTTMGAHPFNTGS
;
A
#
# COMPACT_ATOMS: atom_id res chain seq x y z
N MET A 1 -6.83 -21.01 7.89
CA MET A 1 -5.43 -20.70 8.31
C MET A 1 -4.87 -19.65 7.36
N CYS A 2 -4.24 -18.60 7.89
CA CYS A 2 -3.61 -17.56 7.06
C CYS A 2 -2.28 -18.04 6.47
N GLY A 3 -1.85 -17.43 5.35
CA GLY A 3 -0.55 -17.63 4.73
C GLY A 3 0.28 -16.36 4.78
N ILE A 4 1.58 -16.48 5.03
CA ILE A 4 2.54 -15.37 4.99
C ILE A 4 3.67 -15.77 4.07
N VAL A 5 4.08 -14.85 3.21
CA VAL A 5 5.28 -14.96 2.39
C VAL A 5 6.14 -13.74 2.61
N GLY A 6 7.45 -13.89 2.52
CA GLY A 6 8.40 -12.80 2.63
C GLY A 6 9.57 -13.01 1.68
N LEU A 7 10.03 -11.96 1.05
CA LEU A 7 11.15 -11.99 0.12
C LEU A 7 12.08 -10.81 0.40
N PHE A 8 13.35 -11.10 0.58
CA PHE A 8 14.42 -10.12 0.68
C PHE A 8 15.46 -10.40 -0.39
N LEU A 9 15.67 -9.45 -1.29
CA LEU A 9 16.59 -9.58 -2.42
C LEU A 9 17.98 -9.09 -2.02
N LYS A 10 18.95 -10.01 -2.03
CA LYS A 10 20.36 -9.69 -1.77
C LYS A 10 21.07 -9.18 -3.02
N ASP A 11 20.59 -9.60 -4.20
CA ASP A 11 21.11 -9.16 -5.49
C ASP A 11 20.25 -8.02 -6.03
N LYS A 12 20.85 -6.85 -6.18
CA LYS A 12 20.19 -5.66 -6.74
C LYS A 12 19.66 -5.86 -8.16
N ALA A 13 20.25 -6.76 -8.94
CA ALA A 13 19.78 -7.08 -10.28
C ALA A 13 18.36 -7.71 -10.27
N LEU A 14 17.92 -8.25 -9.15
CA LEU A 14 16.60 -8.84 -8.99
C LEU A 14 15.54 -7.83 -8.47
N GLU A 15 15.94 -6.64 -8.01
CA GLU A 15 15.01 -5.64 -7.48
C GLU A 15 13.85 -5.30 -8.44
N PRO A 16 14.05 -5.20 -9.78
CA PRO A 16 12.95 -4.99 -10.72
C PRO A 16 11.95 -6.15 -10.80
N GLN A 17 12.32 -7.33 -10.30
CA GLN A 17 11.50 -8.55 -10.33
C GLN A 17 10.78 -8.82 -9.00
N LEU A 18 11.00 -8.00 -7.97
CA LEU A 18 10.43 -8.21 -6.64
C LEU A 18 8.93 -8.49 -6.69
N GLY A 19 8.19 -7.62 -7.37
CA GLY A 19 6.74 -7.71 -7.46
C GLY A 19 6.24 -8.98 -8.14
N SER A 20 6.90 -9.42 -9.23
CA SER A 20 6.58 -10.66 -9.91
C SER A 20 6.81 -11.87 -9.01
N LEU A 21 8.00 -11.97 -8.40
CA LEU A 21 8.35 -13.06 -7.50
C LEU A 21 7.41 -13.13 -6.29
N LEU A 22 7.11 -11.99 -5.68
CA LEU A 22 6.22 -11.91 -4.53
C LEU A 22 4.77 -12.27 -4.90
N THR A 23 4.32 -11.88 -6.10
CA THR A 23 3.01 -12.25 -6.64
C THR A 23 2.87 -13.77 -6.77
N ASP A 24 3.85 -14.43 -7.36
CA ASP A 24 3.85 -15.89 -7.54
C ASP A 24 3.81 -16.61 -6.18
N MET A 25 4.62 -16.16 -5.23
CA MET A 25 4.62 -16.69 -3.86
C MET A 25 3.26 -16.49 -3.17
N LEU A 26 2.63 -15.32 -3.34
CA LEU A 26 1.34 -15.01 -2.73
C LEU A 26 0.22 -15.88 -3.31
N ILE A 27 0.20 -16.09 -4.63
CA ILE A 27 -0.79 -16.92 -5.31
C ILE A 27 -0.73 -18.38 -4.83
N THR A 28 0.47 -18.92 -4.57
CA THR A 28 0.62 -20.27 -4.03
C THR A 28 0.01 -20.46 -2.64
N MET A 29 -0.26 -19.34 -1.92
CA MET A 29 -0.90 -19.35 -0.60
C MET A 29 -2.44 -19.23 -0.65
N THR A 30 -3.05 -19.28 -1.83
CA THR A 30 -4.51 -19.08 -2.01
C THR A 30 -5.33 -20.02 -1.13
N ASP A 31 -5.00 -21.31 -1.09
CA ASP A 31 -5.74 -22.32 -0.31
C ASP A 31 -5.64 -22.09 1.22
N ARG A 32 -4.67 -21.28 1.66
CA ARG A 32 -4.47 -20.94 3.06
C ARG A 32 -5.28 -19.71 3.50
N GLY A 33 -5.71 -18.89 2.56
CA GLY A 33 -6.48 -17.69 2.87
C GLY A 33 -7.09 -17.05 1.63
N PRO A 34 -8.26 -17.54 1.16
CA PRO A 34 -8.87 -17.05 -0.06
C PRO A 34 -9.70 -15.79 0.11
N ASP A 35 -9.91 -15.30 1.36
CA ASP A 35 -10.91 -14.25 1.64
C ASP A 35 -10.38 -12.84 1.43
N SER A 36 -9.12 -12.62 1.74
CA SER A 36 -8.45 -11.34 1.49
C SER A 36 -6.94 -11.53 1.37
N ALA A 37 -6.30 -10.63 0.68
CA ALA A 37 -4.85 -10.60 0.55
C ALA A 37 -4.31 -9.18 0.68
N GLY A 38 -3.04 -9.07 1.03
CA GLY A 38 -2.35 -7.79 1.04
C GLY A 38 -0.85 -7.97 0.97
N ILE A 39 -0.20 -6.89 0.59
CA ILE A 39 1.22 -6.86 0.30
C ILE A 39 1.81 -5.57 0.84
N ALA A 40 2.96 -5.67 1.51
CA ALA A 40 3.84 -4.56 1.79
C ALA A 40 5.06 -4.67 0.88
N VAL A 41 5.36 -3.63 0.14
CA VAL A 41 6.54 -3.53 -0.73
C VAL A 41 7.42 -2.39 -0.24
N TYR A 42 8.72 -2.63 -0.21
CA TYR A 42 9.73 -1.63 0.14
C TYR A 42 10.54 -1.30 -1.12
N GLY A 43 10.12 -0.22 -1.77
CA GLY A 43 10.76 0.32 -2.96
C GLY A 43 12.02 1.15 -2.65
N ALA A 44 12.62 1.70 -3.68
CA ALA A 44 13.73 2.63 -3.51
C ALA A 44 13.23 3.94 -2.86
N PRO A 45 13.82 4.40 -1.75
CA PRO A 45 13.48 5.69 -1.18
C PRO A 45 13.97 6.82 -2.09
N GLN A 46 13.19 7.89 -2.18
CA GLN A 46 13.62 9.14 -2.79
C GLN A 46 14.16 10.06 -1.69
N ALA A 47 15.40 10.51 -1.84
CA ALA A 47 16.04 11.35 -0.84
C ALA A 47 15.23 12.63 -0.56
N GLY A 48 14.97 12.92 0.71
CA GLY A 48 14.18 14.09 1.14
C GLY A 48 12.67 13.96 0.94
N HIS A 49 12.16 12.79 0.55
CA HIS A 49 10.74 12.52 0.37
C HIS A 49 10.22 11.46 1.34
N ALA A 50 8.94 11.53 1.63
CA ALA A 50 8.18 10.52 2.34
C ALA A 50 6.90 10.19 1.57
N LYS A 51 6.32 9.02 1.89
CA LYS A 51 5.12 8.51 1.24
C LYS A 51 4.05 8.18 2.27
N LEU A 52 2.79 8.38 1.90
CA LEU A 52 1.65 7.73 2.53
C LEU A 52 0.95 6.86 1.48
N THR A 53 0.77 5.59 1.77
CA THR A 53 -0.22 4.81 1.04
C THR A 53 -1.57 5.04 1.70
N ILE A 54 -2.54 5.47 0.92
CA ILE A 54 -3.89 5.79 1.37
C ILE A 54 -4.92 4.91 0.70
N GLN A 55 -6.07 4.74 1.32
CA GLN A 55 -7.20 3.95 0.81
C GLN A 55 -8.51 4.70 1.00
N SER A 56 -9.43 4.55 0.05
CA SER A 56 -10.81 5.00 0.19
C SER A 56 -11.78 4.02 -0.48
N ASP A 57 -12.97 3.88 0.13
CA ASP A 57 -14.07 3.14 -0.46
C ASP A 57 -14.72 3.93 -1.61
N ASN A 58 -14.50 5.26 -1.67
CA ASN A 58 -14.94 6.18 -2.71
C ASN A 58 -13.76 6.83 -3.45
N ALA A 59 -12.75 6.05 -3.80
CA ALA A 59 -11.47 6.51 -4.34
C ALA A 59 -11.59 7.48 -5.53
N ALA A 60 -12.60 7.30 -6.38
CA ALA A 60 -12.82 8.18 -7.53
C ALA A 60 -13.11 9.63 -7.10
N GLN A 61 -13.89 9.82 -6.04
CA GLN A 61 -14.28 11.13 -5.51
C GLN A 61 -13.25 11.67 -4.53
N ASP A 62 -12.79 10.82 -3.59
CA ASP A 62 -11.94 11.26 -2.49
C ASP A 62 -10.52 11.63 -2.95
N PHE A 63 -10.03 11.00 -4.02
CA PHE A 63 -8.70 11.30 -4.58
C PHE A 63 -8.72 12.40 -5.63
N ASP A 64 -9.90 12.86 -6.04
CA ASP A 64 -10.00 13.94 -7.02
C ASP A 64 -9.57 15.28 -6.42
N GLY A 65 -8.59 15.93 -7.06
CA GLY A 65 -8.01 17.18 -6.58
C GLY A 65 -7.35 17.11 -5.20
N LEU A 66 -7.12 15.92 -4.63
CA LEU A 66 -6.56 15.75 -3.28
C LEU A 66 -5.12 16.24 -3.21
N ALA A 67 -4.30 15.94 -4.21
CA ALA A 67 -2.90 16.37 -4.24
C ALA A 67 -2.77 17.89 -4.29
N GLU A 68 -3.59 18.55 -5.09
CA GLU A 68 -3.63 20.01 -5.23
C GLU A 68 -4.07 20.68 -3.93
N ARG A 69 -5.10 20.12 -3.27
CA ARG A 69 -5.58 20.63 -1.97
C ARG A 69 -4.49 20.48 -0.89
N LEU A 70 -3.84 19.31 -0.82
CA LEU A 70 -2.75 19.09 0.11
C LEU A 70 -1.57 20.02 -0.18
N SER A 71 -1.18 20.17 -1.45
CA SER A 71 -0.09 21.07 -1.85
C SER A 71 -0.36 22.52 -1.44
N SER A 72 -1.59 22.98 -1.61
CA SER A 72 -2.01 24.33 -1.22
C SER A 72 -1.95 24.55 0.29
N GLU A 73 -2.46 23.59 1.07
CA GLU A 73 -2.48 23.66 2.53
C GLU A 73 -1.08 23.60 3.16
N LEU A 74 -0.21 22.76 2.59
CA LEU A 74 1.15 22.54 3.09
C LEU A 74 2.17 23.56 2.60
N GLY A 75 1.83 24.32 1.55
CA GLY A 75 2.78 25.19 0.85
C GLY A 75 3.97 24.40 0.27
N ALA A 76 3.77 23.12 -0.07
CA ALA A 76 4.80 22.20 -0.55
C ALA A 76 4.22 21.27 -1.63
N PRO A 77 5.04 20.78 -2.58
CA PRO A 77 4.55 19.90 -3.62
C PRO A 77 4.12 18.54 -3.03
N VAL A 78 2.92 18.10 -3.40
CA VAL A 78 2.40 16.76 -3.12
C VAL A 78 1.97 16.15 -4.44
N THR A 79 2.39 14.91 -4.70
CA THR A 79 1.90 14.15 -5.85
C THR A 79 1.05 12.97 -5.38
N LEU A 80 0.13 12.53 -6.24
CA LEU A 80 -0.75 11.40 -5.97
C LEU A 80 -0.72 10.43 -7.15
N THR A 81 -0.34 9.18 -6.88
CA THR A 81 -0.39 8.09 -7.86
C THR A 81 -1.51 7.13 -7.47
N ARG A 82 -2.55 7.05 -8.29
CA ARG A 82 -3.70 6.16 -8.05
C ARG A 82 -3.35 4.70 -8.33
N LYS A 83 -3.88 3.83 -7.46
CA LYS A 83 -3.82 2.37 -7.56
C LYS A 83 -5.18 1.78 -7.14
N ASP A 84 -6.18 1.89 -8.01
CA ASP A 84 -7.57 1.47 -7.75
C ASP A 84 -8.16 2.14 -6.49
N THR A 85 -8.52 1.38 -5.45
CA THR A 85 -9.01 1.89 -4.16
C THR A 85 -7.92 2.51 -3.28
N HIS A 86 -6.66 2.40 -3.70
CA HIS A 86 -5.51 2.97 -3.02
C HIS A 86 -4.87 4.09 -3.84
N ALA A 87 -4.06 4.89 -3.18
CA ALA A 87 -3.16 5.83 -3.83
C ALA A 87 -1.90 6.02 -2.97
N VAL A 88 -0.81 6.42 -3.62
CA VAL A 88 0.42 6.83 -2.96
C VAL A 88 0.52 8.33 -3.05
N LEU A 89 0.60 8.99 -1.90
CA LEU A 89 1.02 10.38 -1.76
C LEU A 89 2.52 10.42 -1.59
N ASP A 90 3.20 11.27 -2.35
CA ASP A 90 4.64 11.55 -2.21
C ASP A 90 4.80 13.05 -1.95
N PHE A 91 5.61 13.40 -0.94
CA PHE A 91 5.77 14.75 -0.43
C PHE A 91 7.12 14.92 0.28
N PRO A 92 7.57 16.16 0.57
CA PRO A 92 8.80 16.41 1.33
C PRO A 92 8.77 15.78 2.73
N ALA A 93 9.81 15.06 3.11
CA ALA A 93 9.87 14.26 4.35
C ALA A 93 9.68 15.10 5.63
N ASP A 94 10.14 16.35 5.62
CA ASP A 94 9.97 17.31 6.74
C ASP A 94 8.51 17.72 6.95
N LYS A 95 7.63 17.45 5.98
CA LYS A 95 6.18 17.69 6.03
C LYS A 95 5.35 16.48 6.45
N ALA A 96 5.97 15.37 6.84
CA ALA A 96 5.25 14.11 7.07
C ALA A 96 4.13 14.21 8.12
N SER A 97 4.40 14.77 9.28
CA SER A 97 3.39 14.94 10.34
C SER A 97 2.29 15.92 9.94
N GLU A 98 2.66 17.02 9.27
CA GLU A 98 1.70 18.03 8.79
C GLU A 98 0.81 17.48 7.68
N THR A 99 1.38 16.71 6.75
CA THR A 99 0.63 16.04 5.67
C THR A 99 -0.41 15.10 6.23
N ARG A 100 -0.05 14.28 7.22
CA ARG A 100 -0.98 13.34 7.86
C ARG A 100 -2.13 14.07 8.57
N ALA A 101 -1.82 15.07 9.38
CA ALA A 101 -2.83 15.86 10.09
C ALA A 101 -3.76 16.62 9.12
N THR A 102 -3.20 17.18 8.05
CA THR A 102 -3.98 17.86 7.01
C THR A 102 -4.89 16.88 6.27
N LEU A 103 -4.38 15.70 5.88
CA LEU A 103 -5.16 14.66 5.21
C LEU A 103 -6.37 14.25 6.07
N GLU A 104 -6.16 13.96 7.36
CA GLU A 104 -7.23 13.59 8.29
C GLU A 104 -8.32 14.66 8.39
N ARG A 105 -7.93 15.94 8.30
CA ARG A 105 -8.86 17.08 8.36
C ARG A 105 -9.64 17.30 7.08
N ILE A 106 -8.98 17.24 5.90
CA ILE A 106 -9.64 17.62 4.62
C ILE A 106 -10.25 16.42 3.88
N ALA A 107 -9.87 15.20 4.24
CA ALA A 107 -10.35 13.97 3.63
C ALA A 107 -10.60 12.87 4.67
N PRO A 108 -11.57 13.06 5.60
CA PRO A 108 -11.81 12.12 6.71
C PRO A 108 -12.27 10.73 6.28
N GLY A 109 -12.71 10.56 5.05
CA GLY A 109 -13.05 9.24 4.46
C GLY A 109 -11.84 8.46 3.97
N VAL A 110 -10.67 9.10 3.89
CA VAL A 110 -9.42 8.48 3.44
C VAL A 110 -8.66 7.90 4.63
N ARG A 111 -8.20 6.66 4.49
CA ARG A 111 -7.48 5.92 5.53
C ARG A 111 -6.01 5.79 5.15
N VAL A 112 -5.12 5.96 6.12
CA VAL A 112 -3.67 5.74 5.91
C VAL A 112 -3.36 4.26 6.12
N MET A 113 -2.80 3.62 5.10
CA MET A 113 -2.39 2.21 5.11
C MET A 113 -0.93 2.05 5.53
N SER A 114 -0.06 2.94 5.07
CA SER A 114 1.35 2.99 5.47
C SER A 114 1.91 4.40 5.41
N ALA A 115 2.95 4.65 6.20
CA ALA A 115 3.73 5.87 6.20
C ALA A 115 5.23 5.52 6.26
N GLY A 116 6.06 6.18 5.49
CA GLY A 116 7.51 5.98 5.46
C GLY A 116 8.13 6.47 4.17
N GLU A 117 9.43 6.24 4.00
CA GLU A 117 10.16 6.70 2.81
C GLU A 117 10.07 5.71 1.63
N SER A 118 9.90 4.41 1.93
CA SER A 118 9.97 3.34 0.93
C SER A 118 8.81 2.35 0.97
N ILE A 119 8.05 2.28 2.08
CA ILE A 119 6.98 1.30 2.28
C ILE A 119 5.70 1.73 1.58
N GLU A 120 5.09 0.77 0.88
CA GLU A 120 3.74 0.88 0.32
C GLU A 120 2.95 -0.37 0.73
N ILE A 121 1.70 -0.20 1.23
CA ILE A 121 0.82 -1.30 1.59
C ILE A 121 -0.43 -1.26 0.75
N TYR A 122 -0.70 -2.38 0.08
CA TYR A 122 -1.90 -2.63 -0.71
C TYR A 122 -2.61 -3.86 -0.19
N LYS A 123 -3.90 -3.76 0.08
CA LYS A 123 -4.67 -4.88 0.60
C LYS A 123 -6.14 -4.77 0.24
N GLU A 124 -6.78 -5.90 -0.03
CA GLU A 124 -8.18 -5.91 -0.41
C GLU A 124 -8.82 -7.28 -0.13
N VAL A 125 -10.13 -7.28 -0.08
CA VAL A 125 -10.96 -8.48 -0.10
C VAL A 125 -10.86 -9.14 -1.47
N GLY A 126 -10.74 -10.45 -1.49
CA GLY A 126 -10.69 -11.26 -2.71
C GLY A 126 -9.51 -12.22 -2.76
N LEU A 127 -9.48 -13.02 -3.82
CA LEU A 127 -8.41 -13.99 -4.04
C LEU A 127 -7.06 -13.31 -4.22
N PRO A 128 -5.96 -13.90 -3.74
CA PRO A 128 -4.62 -13.37 -3.88
C PRO A 128 -4.25 -12.94 -5.30
N LYS A 129 -4.62 -13.74 -6.32
CA LYS A 129 -4.38 -13.41 -7.72
C LYS A 129 -5.09 -12.14 -8.18
N ASP A 130 -6.33 -11.94 -7.72
CA ASP A 130 -7.16 -10.81 -8.14
C ASP A 130 -6.68 -9.53 -7.44
N VAL A 131 -6.30 -9.62 -6.17
CA VAL A 131 -5.70 -8.51 -5.42
C VAL A 131 -4.35 -8.10 -6.01
N ALA A 132 -3.48 -9.07 -6.36
CA ALA A 132 -2.21 -8.79 -7.00
C ALA A 132 -2.37 -8.12 -8.38
N ALA A 133 -3.33 -8.58 -9.18
CA ALA A 133 -3.64 -7.98 -10.48
C ALA A 133 -4.20 -6.57 -10.34
N ARG A 134 -5.12 -6.35 -9.40
CA ARG A 134 -5.79 -5.07 -9.13
C ARG A 134 -4.79 -3.94 -8.85
N PHE A 135 -3.79 -4.22 -8.04
CA PHE A 135 -2.77 -3.24 -7.68
C PHE A 135 -1.51 -3.30 -8.56
N GLU A 136 -1.52 -4.14 -9.59
CA GLU A 136 -0.37 -4.33 -10.49
C GLU A 136 0.93 -4.69 -9.74
N ILE A 137 0.82 -5.52 -8.70
CA ILE A 137 1.94 -5.85 -7.83
C ILE A 137 3.12 -6.44 -8.62
N SER A 138 2.85 -7.25 -9.64
CA SER A 138 3.89 -7.86 -10.48
C SER A 138 4.81 -6.86 -11.19
N LYS A 139 4.38 -5.59 -11.32
CA LYS A 139 5.17 -4.51 -11.92
C LYS A 139 5.98 -3.71 -10.89
N MET A 140 5.85 -4.00 -9.60
CA MET A 140 6.54 -3.26 -8.55
C MET A 140 7.97 -3.73 -8.41
N SER A 141 8.86 -2.79 -8.14
CA SER A 141 10.27 -3.02 -7.84
C SER A 141 10.58 -2.65 -6.39
N GLY A 142 11.64 -3.24 -5.85
CA GLY A 142 12.08 -2.95 -4.49
C GLY A 142 13.08 -3.96 -3.96
N THR A 143 13.51 -3.75 -2.72
CA THR A 143 14.52 -4.58 -2.06
C THR A 143 13.93 -5.77 -1.33
N HIS A 144 12.73 -5.62 -0.80
CA HIS A 144 12.02 -6.67 -0.07
C HIS A 144 10.52 -6.42 -0.03
N GLY A 145 9.76 -7.45 0.31
CA GLY A 145 8.32 -7.36 0.47
C GLY A 145 7.76 -8.51 1.30
N ILE A 146 6.55 -8.30 1.80
CA ILE A 146 5.79 -9.28 2.57
C ILE A 146 4.41 -9.39 1.94
N GLY A 147 3.95 -10.62 1.72
CA GLY A 147 2.59 -10.93 1.29
C GLY A 147 1.86 -11.71 2.37
N HIS A 148 0.56 -11.46 2.50
CA HIS A 148 -0.30 -12.16 3.45
C HIS A 148 -1.62 -12.54 2.80
N THR A 149 -2.06 -13.77 3.04
CA THR A 149 -3.40 -14.25 2.67
C THR A 149 -4.19 -14.59 3.93
N ARG A 150 -5.45 -14.18 4.00
CA ARG A 150 -6.30 -14.35 5.18
C ARG A 150 -7.48 -15.26 4.89
N MET A 151 -7.74 -16.17 5.81
CA MET A 151 -9.00 -16.87 5.97
C MET A 151 -9.70 -16.28 7.19
N ALA A 152 -10.84 -15.65 6.98
CA ALA A 152 -11.64 -15.06 8.07
C ALA A 152 -12.45 -16.17 8.75
N THR A 153 -12.18 -16.41 10.02
CA THR A 153 -12.87 -17.44 10.81
C THR A 153 -13.95 -16.88 11.74
N GLU A 154 -13.77 -15.65 12.22
CA GLU A 154 -14.63 -15.08 13.28
C GLU A 154 -14.98 -13.60 13.06
N SER A 155 -14.48 -12.95 12.01
CA SER A 155 -14.72 -11.53 11.76
C SER A 155 -15.14 -11.28 10.32
N ALA A 156 -15.81 -10.14 10.08
CA ALA A 156 -16.18 -9.71 8.75
C ALA A 156 -14.96 -9.63 7.82
N VAL A 157 -15.14 -10.05 6.58
CA VAL A 157 -14.14 -9.90 5.52
C VAL A 157 -14.20 -8.46 5.04
N THR A 158 -13.21 -7.67 5.41
CA THR A 158 -13.11 -6.25 5.05
C THR A 158 -11.69 -5.90 4.64
N THR A 159 -11.53 -4.87 3.82
CA THR A 159 -10.23 -4.32 3.44
C THR A 159 -9.42 -3.91 4.68
N MET A 160 -10.06 -3.32 5.67
CA MET A 160 -9.38 -2.92 6.91
C MET A 160 -8.89 -4.12 7.73
N GLY A 161 -9.65 -5.22 7.72
CA GLY A 161 -9.26 -6.46 8.39
C GLY A 161 -8.23 -7.30 7.63
N ALA A 162 -7.93 -6.98 6.37
CA ALA A 162 -6.88 -7.64 5.62
C ALA A 162 -5.48 -7.23 6.15
N HIS A 163 -4.52 -8.15 6.06
CA HIS A 163 -3.12 -7.90 6.43
C HIS A 163 -2.27 -7.57 5.17
N PRO A 164 -1.08 -6.95 5.33
CA PRO A 164 -0.43 -6.56 6.58
C PRO A 164 -0.99 -5.29 7.21
N PHE A 165 -0.58 -5.03 8.46
CA PHE A 165 -0.81 -3.76 9.15
C PHE A 165 0.50 -3.00 9.31
N ASN A 166 0.42 -1.66 9.28
CA ASN A 166 1.49 -0.78 9.72
C ASN A 166 1.16 -0.31 11.15
N THR A 167 2.14 -0.37 12.04
CA THR A 167 1.97 0.09 13.43
C THR A 167 2.06 1.61 13.57
N GLY A 168 2.40 2.32 12.50
CA GLY A 168 2.55 3.77 12.45
C GLY A 168 3.68 4.25 13.37
N SER A 169 4.73 4.77 12.86
CA SER A 169 5.76 5.50 13.62
C SER A 169 5.74 6.95 13.18
#